data_dff5b710df1147fecb20bbef946b8510
#
_entry.id   dff5b710df1147fecb20bbef946b8510
#
_cell.length_a   1.000
_cell.length_b   1.000
_cell.length_c   1.000
_cell.angle_alpha   90.00
_cell.angle_beta   90.00
_cell.angle_gamma   90.00
#
_symmetry.space_group_name_H-M   'P 1'
#
loop_
_entity.id
_entity.type
_entity.pdbx_description
1 polymer ?
#
loop_
_entity_poly.entity_id
_entity_poly.type
_entity_poly.pdbx_seq_one_letter_code
_entity_poly.pdbx_strand_id
1 'polypeptide(L)'
;MLDLRVKTPPEWLEAVFGDFNAFLLDHANCERKASATGMSFVARYPDRTELLDPMIEFAKEELEHFHIMYRICAQRGLTLADDYKDPYVNALRSQIRAGGDIHFLDRLLVSGVVEARGCERLYMVAEALK
;
A
#
# COMPACT_ATOMS: atom_id res chain seq x y z
N MET A 1 -7.70 -12.63 -4.09
CA MET A 1 -6.61 -12.12 -3.23
C MET A 1 -5.44 -13.09 -3.29
N LEU A 2 -4.19 -12.61 -3.38
CA LEU A 2 -3.01 -13.47 -3.34
C LEU A 2 -2.88 -14.09 -1.94
N ASP A 3 -2.67 -15.41 -1.89
CA ASP A 3 -2.37 -16.10 -0.63
C ASP A 3 -0.86 -16.05 -0.36
N LEU A 4 -0.47 -15.21 0.59
CA LEU A 4 0.94 -15.04 0.98
C LEU A 4 1.40 -16.26 1.80
N ARG A 5 2.52 -16.86 1.39
CA ARG A 5 3.10 -18.05 2.08
C ARG A 5 3.58 -17.73 3.48
N VAL A 6 4.13 -16.53 3.68
CA VAL A 6 4.59 -16.05 4.99
C VAL A 6 3.52 -15.11 5.53
N LYS A 7 2.87 -15.51 6.60
CA LYS A 7 1.84 -14.71 7.27
C LYS A 7 2.45 -13.66 8.18
N THR A 8 1.72 -12.57 8.42
CA THR A 8 2.11 -11.58 9.43
C THR A 8 2.03 -12.23 10.82
N PRO A 9 3.09 -12.17 11.63
CA PRO A 9 3.07 -12.77 12.97
C PRO A 9 2.13 -12.01 13.92
N PRO A 10 1.51 -12.69 14.91
CA PRO A 10 0.57 -12.06 15.85
C PRO A 10 1.15 -10.89 16.63
N GLU A 11 2.44 -10.91 16.92
CA GLU A 11 3.17 -9.85 17.63
C GLU A 11 3.12 -8.50 16.90
N TRP A 12 2.86 -8.52 15.60
CA TRP A 12 2.62 -7.31 14.82
C TRP A 12 1.40 -6.53 15.34
N LEU A 13 0.33 -7.23 15.75
CA LEU A 13 -0.84 -6.59 16.37
C LEU A 13 -0.51 -5.93 17.70
N GLU A 14 0.36 -6.53 18.51
CA GLU A 14 0.82 -5.93 19.76
C GLU A 14 1.51 -4.57 19.50
N ALA A 15 2.36 -4.51 18.48
CA ALA A 15 3.00 -3.26 18.08
C ALA A 15 1.99 -2.22 17.57
N VAL A 16 0.99 -2.63 16.77
CA VAL A 16 -0.08 -1.75 16.29
C VAL A 16 -0.89 -1.15 17.44
N PHE A 17 -1.33 -1.98 18.38
CA PHE A 17 -2.11 -1.50 19.52
C PHE A 17 -1.26 -0.80 20.58
N GLY A 18 0.05 -1.00 20.58
CA GLY A 18 1.00 -0.27 21.42
C GLY A 18 1.08 1.22 21.02
N ASP A 19 0.91 1.55 19.74
CA ASP A 19 0.81 2.94 19.24
C ASP A 19 -0.13 3.00 18.04
N PHE A 20 -1.42 3.00 18.31
CA PHE A 20 -2.46 3.00 17.28
C PHE A 20 -2.47 4.29 16.44
N ASN A 21 -2.04 5.41 17.01
CA ASN A 21 -1.91 6.66 16.25
C ASN A 21 -0.79 6.58 15.22
N ALA A 22 0.35 6.00 15.57
CA ALA A 22 1.42 5.74 14.61
C ALA A 22 0.97 4.81 13.48
N PHE A 23 0.20 3.75 13.80
CA PHE A 23 -0.39 2.88 12.78
C PHE A 23 -1.32 3.63 11.82
N LEU A 24 -2.20 4.50 12.32
CA LEU A 24 -3.11 5.29 11.47
C LEU A 24 -2.35 6.22 10.52
N LEU A 25 -1.29 6.88 11.02
CA LEU A 25 -0.43 7.76 10.21
C LEU A 25 0.33 6.97 9.14
N ASP A 26 0.87 5.81 9.52
CA ASP A 26 1.56 4.91 8.59
C ASP A 26 0.62 4.40 7.50
N HIS A 27 -0.57 3.96 7.88
CA HIS A 27 -1.58 3.48 6.93
C HIS A 27 -2.01 4.59 5.96
N ALA A 28 -2.31 5.79 6.45
CA ALA A 28 -2.61 6.94 5.59
C ALA A 28 -1.49 7.22 4.58
N ASN A 29 -0.24 7.08 5.01
CA ASN A 29 0.92 7.24 4.15
C ASN A 29 1.02 6.15 3.09
N CYS A 30 0.70 4.89 3.45
CA CYS A 30 0.66 3.77 2.51
C CYS A 30 -0.38 3.99 1.40
N GLU A 31 -1.60 4.39 1.74
CA GLU A 31 -2.68 4.66 0.78
C GLU A 31 -2.30 5.80 -0.18
N ARG A 32 -1.73 6.88 0.32
CA ARG A 32 -1.22 7.98 -0.50
C ARG A 32 -0.20 7.50 -1.52
N LYS A 33 0.73 6.63 -1.11
CA LYS A 33 1.76 6.06 -1.98
C LYS A 33 1.21 5.05 -2.96
N ALA A 34 0.21 4.26 -2.58
CA ALA A 34 -0.47 3.31 -3.46
C ALA A 34 -1.17 4.05 -4.61
N SER A 35 -1.91 5.12 -4.32
CA SER A 35 -2.51 5.98 -5.35
C SER A 35 -1.46 6.54 -6.32
N ALA A 36 -0.36 7.10 -5.80
CA ALA A 36 0.74 7.61 -6.63
C ALA A 36 1.38 6.50 -7.48
N THR A 37 1.47 5.28 -6.96
CA THR A 37 1.99 4.12 -7.70
C THR A 37 1.08 3.77 -8.88
N GLY A 38 -0.23 3.73 -8.69
CA GLY A 38 -1.20 3.54 -9.78
C GLY A 38 -1.03 4.57 -10.89
N MET A 39 -0.94 5.85 -10.54
CA MET A 39 -0.69 6.92 -11.51
C MET A 39 0.68 6.83 -12.17
N SER A 40 1.69 6.32 -11.48
CA SER A 40 3.01 6.11 -12.09
C SER A 40 3.01 5.03 -13.16
N PHE A 41 2.15 4.01 -13.07
CA PHE A 41 1.94 3.04 -14.14
C PHE A 41 1.29 3.69 -15.35
N VAL A 42 0.25 4.48 -15.17
CA VAL A 42 -0.43 5.23 -16.25
C VAL A 42 0.56 6.15 -16.96
N ALA A 43 1.39 6.88 -16.23
CA ALA A 43 2.34 7.83 -16.80
C ALA A 43 3.50 7.15 -17.54
N ARG A 44 3.95 5.98 -17.08
CA ARG A 44 5.12 5.29 -17.68
C ARG A 44 4.77 4.33 -18.81
N TYR A 45 3.54 3.84 -18.87
CA TYR A 45 3.10 2.83 -19.82
C TYR A 45 1.82 3.24 -20.54
N PRO A 46 1.80 4.44 -21.19
CA PRO A 46 0.59 4.97 -21.82
C PRO A 46 0.16 4.17 -23.06
N ASP A 47 1.05 3.35 -23.61
CA ASP A 47 0.83 2.45 -24.72
C ASP A 47 0.21 1.11 -24.33
N ARG A 48 0.19 0.78 -23.02
CA ARG A 48 -0.47 -0.42 -22.48
C ARG A 48 -1.95 -0.15 -22.22
N THR A 49 -2.73 -0.04 -23.29
CA THR A 49 -4.13 0.41 -23.22
C THR A 49 -5.01 -0.44 -22.32
N GLU A 50 -4.76 -1.76 -22.24
CA GLU A 50 -5.46 -2.68 -21.37
C GLU A 50 -5.17 -2.46 -19.88
N LEU A 51 -4.09 -1.76 -19.56
CA LEU A 51 -3.69 -1.43 -18.18
C LEU A 51 -4.29 -0.11 -17.70
N LEU A 52 -4.55 0.84 -18.59
CA LEU A 52 -4.86 2.23 -18.22
C LEU A 52 -6.12 2.33 -17.35
N ASP A 53 -7.24 1.80 -17.81
CA ASP A 53 -8.50 1.84 -17.03
C ASP A 53 -8.37 1.17 -15.66
N PRO A 54 -7.86 -0.07 -15.54
CA PRO A 54 -7.65 -0.69 -14.23
C PRO A 54 -6.74 0.11 -13.29
N MET A 55 -5.67 0.72 -13.81
CA MET A 55 -4.74 1.51 -12.99
C MET A 55 -5.31 2.87 -12.59
N ILE A 56 -6.11 3.49 -13.44
CA ILE A 56 -6.82 4.72 -13.10
C ILE A 56 -7.84 4.45 -11.98
N GLU A 57 -8.64 3.39 -12.11
CA GLU A 57 -9.61 3.03 -11.08
C GLU A 57 -8.91 2.66 -9.77
N PHE A 58 -7.83 1.87 -9.81
CA PHE A 58 -7.00 1.59 -8.63
C PHE A 58 -6.48 2.88 -7.97
N ALA A 59 -5.89 3.80 -8.75
CA ALA A 59 -5.38 5.06 -8.19
C ALA A 59 -6.47 5.92 -7.55
N LYS A 60 -7.68 5.93 -8.10
CA LYS A 60 -8.86 6.63 -7.53
C LYS A 60 -9.31 5.97 -6.23
N GLU A 61 -9.40 4.64 -6.20
CA GLU A 61 -9.78 3.88 -5.01
C GLU A 61 -8.79 4.14 -3.86
N GLU A 62 -7.49 4.06 -4.13
CA GLU A 62 -6.45 4.32 -3.13
C GLU A 62 -6.43 5.79 -2.67
N LEU A 63 -6.76 6.73 -3.56
CA LEU A 63 -6.92 8.14 -3.18
C LEU A 63 -8.12 8.34 -2.24
N GLU A 64 -9.22 7.63 -2.46
CA GLU A 64 -10.39 7.66 -1.56
C GLU A 64 -10.05 7.03 -0.20
N HIS A 65 -9.35 5.90 -0.17
CA HIS A 65 -8.85 5.28 1.06
C HIS A 65 -7.97 6.25 1.84
N PHE A 66 -7.01 6.89 1.16
CA PHE A 66 -6.19 7.94 1.77
C PHE A 66 -7.03 9.07 2.36
N HIS A 67 -8.06 9.54 1.65
CA HIS A 67 -8.92 10.63 2.11
C HIS A 67 -9.70 10.23 3.38
N ILE A 68 -10.19 8.99 3.45
CA ILE A 68 -10.83 8.44 4.64
C ILE A 68 -9.85 8.44 5.82
N MET A 69 -8.65 7.90 5.62
CA MET A 69 -7.60 7.83 6.65
C MET A 69 -7.14 9.22 7.10
N TYR A 70 -6.99 10.16 6.17
CA TYR A 70 -6.68 11.54 6.48
C TYR A 70 -7.72 12.18 7.42
N ARG A 71 -9.01 11.97 7.15
CA ARG A 71 -10.10 12.48 8.00
C ARG A 71 -10.05 11.86 9.40
N ILE A 72 -9.80 10.57 9.51
CA ILE A 72 -9.64 9.89 10.81
C ILE A 72 -8.47 10.49 11.58
N CYS A 73 -7.31 10.66 10.95
CA CYS A 73 -6.14 11.30 11.56
C CYS A 73 -6.46 12.73 12.02
N ALA A 74 -7.09 13.54 11.17
CA ALA A 74 -7.45 14.92 11.49
C ALA A 74 -8.42 15.02 12.67
N GLN A 75 -9.44 14.14 12.74
CA GLN A 75 -10.39 14.07 13.87
C GLN A 75 -9.68 13.72 15.20
N ARG A 76 -8.57 13.00 15.14
CA ARG A 76 -7.75 12.65 16.28
C ARG A 76 -6.68 13.70 16.61
N GLY A 77 -6.64 14.82 15.86
CA GLY A 77 -5.62 15.86 16.03
C GLY A 77 -4.22 15.45 15.55
N LEU A 78 -4.13 14.43 14.69
CA LEU A 78 -2.87 13.95 14.15
C LEU A 78 -2.53 14.70 12.86
N THR A 79 -1.24 15.05 12.71
CA THR A 79 -0.70 15.65 11.49
C THR A 79 0.09 14.62 10.71
N LEU A 80 -0.15 14.54 9.40
CA LEU A 80 0.60 13.66 8.52
C LEU A 80 2.08 14.05 8.52
N ALA A 81 2.94 13.04 8.66
CA ALA A 81 4.38 13.22 8.57
C ALA A 81 4.86 13.21 7.12
N ASP A 82 6.10 13.62 6.91
CA ASP A 82 6.81 13.42 5.65
C ASP A 82 6.91 11.93 5.33
N ASP A 83 7.01 11.62 4.03
CA ASP A 83 7.17 10.25 3.59
C ASP A 83 8.49 9.66 4.10
N TYR A 84 8.43 8.49 4.70
CA TYR A 84 9.60 7.67 5.00
C TYR A 84 9.60 6.40 4.16
N LYS A 85 10.79 5.87 3.92
CA LYS A 85 10.96 4.65 3.13
C LYS A 85 10.65 3.43 3.99
N ASP A 86 9.58 2.71 3.65
CA ASP A 86 9.24 1.44 4.27
C ASP A 86 10.30 0.37 3.93
N PRO A 87 11.00 -0.20 4.93
CA PRO A 87 12.03 -1.22 4.69
C PRO A 87 11.49 -2.48 4.00
N TYR A 88 10.27 -2.89 4.30
CA TYR A 88 9.63 -4.05 3.69
C TYR A 88 9.38 -3.81 2.19
N VAL A 89 8.77 -2.68 1.84
CA VAL A 89 8.51 -2.32 0.44
C VAL A 89 9.84 -2.13 -0.32
N ASN A 90 10.84 -1.51 0.30
CA ASN A 90 12.16 -1.35 -0.30
C ASN A 90 12.85 -2.68 -0.57
N ALA A 91 12.75 -3.65 0.34
CA ALA A 91 13.30 -4.98 0.15
C ALA A 91 12.64 -5.70 -1.05
N LEU A 92 11.32 -5.59 -1.19
CA LEU A 92 10.60 -6.11 -2.36
C LEU A 92 11.03 -5.39 -3.64
N ARG A 93 11.10 -4.07 -3.63
CA ARG A 93 11.51 -3.27 -4.80
C ARG A 93 12.94 -3.55 -5.26
N SER A 94 13.83 -3.91 -4.35
CA SER A 94 15.22 -4.30 -4.70
C SER A 94 15.30 -5.57 -5.54
N GLN A 95 14.23 -6.37 -5.59
CA GLN A 95 14.14 -7.58 -6.40
C GLN A 95 13.66 -7.30 -7.85
N ILE A 96 13.23 -6.07 -8.16
CA ILE A 96 12.78 -5.70 -9.50
C ILE A 96 13.95 -5.72 -10.45
N ARG A 97 13.85 -6.56 -11.47
CA ARG A 97 14.88 -6.69 -12.52
C ARG A 97 14.85 -5.49 -13.46
N ALA A 98 15.98 -5.19 -14.06
CA ALA A 98 16.09 -4.12 -15.06
C ALA A 98 15.63 -4.58 -16.45
N GLY A 99 15.07 -3.65 -17.22
CA GLY A 99 14.83 -3.78 -18.66
C GLY A 99 13.42 -4.24 -19.06
N GLY A 100 12.84 -3.49 -19.98
CA GLY A 100 11.65 -3.82 -20.79
C GLY A 100 10.46 -4.42 -20.03
N ASP A 101 9.89 -5.45 -20.61
CA ASP A 101 8.68 -6.10 -20.10
C ASP A 101 8.90 -6.81 -18.76
N ILE A 102 10.12 -7.24 -18.49
CA ILE A 102 10.42 -7.92 -17.21
C ILE A 102 10.39 -6.93 -16.04
N HIS A 103 10.87 -5.71 -16.25
CA HIS A 103 10.77 -4.64 -15.26
C HIS A 103 9.31 -4.26 -14.98
N PHE A 104 8.52 -4.14 -16.03
CA PHE A 104 7.08 -3.89 -15.93
C PHE A 104 6.37 -4.99 -15.13
N LEU A 105 6.61 -6.26 -15.48
CA LEU A 105 6.03 -7.41 -14.78
C LEU A 105 6.40 -7.43 -13.30
N ASP A 106 7.69 -7.25 -13.00
CA ASP A 106 8.16 -7.27 -11.61
C ASP A 106 7.55 -6.13 -10.79
N ARG A 107 7.38 -4.95 -11.37
CA ARG A 107 6.67 -3.84 -10.71
C ARG A 107 5.23 -4.18 -10.37
N LEU A 108 4.49 -4.82 -11.29
CA LEU A 108 3.12 -5.28 -11.05
C LEU A 108 3.08 -6.34 -9.95
N LEU A 109 4.00 -7.31 -9.98
CA LEU A 109 4.07 -8.37 -8.98
C LEU A 109 4.39 -7.80 -7.58
N VAL A 110 5.34 -6.89 -7.48
CA VAL A 110 5.67 -6.21 -6.20
C VAL A 110 4.47 -5.44 -5.68
N SER A 111 3.78 -4.68 -6.53
CA SER A 111 2.56 -3.97 -6.13
C SER A 111 1.49 -4.94 -5.63
N GLY A 112 1.26 -6.05 -6.33
CA GLY A 112 0.29 -7.08 -5.91
C GLY A 112 0.64 -7.72 -4.57
N VAL A 113 1.92 -7.96 -4.27
CA VAL A 113 2.37 -8.49 -2.98
C VAL A 113 2.16 -7.46 -1.86
N VAL A 114 2.47 -6.19 -2.11
CA VAL A 114 2.24 -5.09 -1.15
C VAL A 114 0.76 -4.99 -0.80
N GLU A 115 -0.13 -4.99 -1.81
CA GLU A 115 -1.58 -4.97 -1.61
C GLU A 115 -2.07 -6.19 -0.82
N ALA A 116 -1.63 -7.40 -1.16
CA ALA A 116 -2.01 -8.61 -0.44
C ALA A 116 -1.59 -8.55 1.04
N ARG A 117 -0.41 -8.00 1.34
CA ARG A 117 0.07 -7.79 2.69
C ARG A 117 -0.75 -6.74 3.44
N GLY A 118 -1.09 -5.64 2.78
CA GLY A 118 -1.97 -4.61 3.32
C GLY A 118 -3.33 -5.18 3.71
N CYS A 119 -3.99 -5.90 2.80
CA CYS A 119 -5.27 -6.56 3.05
C CYS A 119 -5.23 -7.54 4.23
N GLU A 120 -4.18 -8.39 4.31
CA GLU A 120 -4.01 -9.32 5.42
C GLU A 120 -3.92 -8.58 6.76
N ARG A 121 -3.09 -7.54 6.83
CA ARG A 121 -2.87 -6.75 8.05
C ARG A 121 -4.10 -5.96 8.47
N LEU A 122 -4.80 -5.32 7.54
CA LEU A 122 -6.06 -4.63 7.83
C LEU A 122 -7.12 -5.59 8.34
N TYR A 123 -7.22 -6.79 7.76
CA TYR A 123 -8.12 -7.82 8.25
C TYR A 123 -7.79 -8.22 9.69
N MET A 124 -6.50 -8.42 10.02
CA MET A 124 -6.07 -8.73 11.39
C MET A 124 -6.48 -7.64 12.39
N VAL A 125 -6.29 -6.36 12.04
CA VAL A 125 -6.71 -5.23 12.88
C VAL A 125 -8.22 -5.19 13.03
N ALA A 126 -8.97 -5.35 11.94
CA ALA A 126 -10.43 -5.35 11.96
C ALA A 126 -11.01 -6.46 12.85
N GLU A 127 -10.42 -7.68 12.80
CA GLU A 127 -10.85 -8.78 13.68
C GLU A 127 -10.52 -8.49 15.15
N ALA A 128 -9.39 -7.87 15.44
CA ALA A 128 -8.98 -7.55 16.80
C ALA A 128 -9.74 -6.37 17.44
N LEU A 129 -10.45 -5.58 16.62
CA LEU A 129 -11.30 -4.46 17.09
C LEU A 129 -12.76 -4.87 17.36
N LYS A 130 -13.16 -6.11 17.06
CA LYS A 130 -14.51 -6.65 17.36
C LYS A 130 -14.67 -7.01 18.81
#